data_323f20ce00ffd5404469f5c9cb3c274a
#
_entry.id   323f20ce00ffd5404469f5c9cb3c274a
#
_cell.length_a   1.000
_cell.length_b   1.000
_cell.length_c   1.000
_cell.angle_alpha   90.00
_cell.angle_beta   90.00
_cell.angle_gamma   90.00
#
_symmetry.space_group_name_H-M   'P 1'
#
loop_
_entity.id
_entity.type
_entity.pdbx_description
1 polymer ?
#
loop_
_entity_poly.entity_id
_entity_poly.type
_entity_poly.pdbx_seq_one_letter_code
_entity_poly.pdbx_strand_id
1 'polypeptide(L)'
;MRSAKENLNKLKIITFIGMMGTGKSKFGHLVADNLSYNFYDIDILIEKDQKNTIKNIFSEKGEIFFREIEKDKIKNLVADIIKKEENAILSLGGGAFDDRETREILIENTFVIWLNTPIDILTKRVGNASKRPMIQGDTRKAIKELLSKRIRYYSICDYKLNTKGLTENQILNEILTKIRN
;
A
#
# COMPACT_ATOMS: atom_id res chain seq x y z
N MET A 1 23.31 -5.75 7.16
CA MET A 1 22.42 -4.94 6.31
C MET A 1 21.32 -4.23 7.12
N ARG A 2 21.63 -3.67 8.30
CA ARG A 2 20.69 -2.90 9.15
C ARG A 2 21.19 -1.49 9.50
N SER A 3 22.31 -1.04 8.92
CA SER A 3 22.92 0.26 9.31
C SER A 3 22.23 1.50 8.72
N ALA A 4 21.42 1.35 7.67
CA ALA A 4 20.68 2.49 7.10
C ALA A 4 19.44 2.89 7.94
N LYS A 5 18.87 1.95 8.72
CA LYS A 5 17.72 2.24 9.59
C LYS A 5 18.07 3.03 10.87
N GLU A 6 19.33 3.08 11.26
CA GLU A 6 19.77 3.85 12.45
C GLU A 6 19.84 5.36 12.20
N ASN A 7 19.97 5.80 10.94
CA ASN A 7 19.93 7.22 10.58
C ASN A 7 18.52 7.78 10.32
N LEU A 8 17.48 6.93 10.34
CA LEU A 8 16.07 7.31 10.18
C LEU A 8 15.42 7.93 11.42
N ASN A 9 16.21 8.26 12.45
CA ASN A 9 15.69 8.92 13.67
C ASN A 9 15.16 10.36 13.43
N LYS A 10 15.25 10.89 12.21
CA LYS A 10 14.70 12.20 11.84
C LYS A 10 13.52 12.14 10.87
N LEU A 11 13.51 11.18 9.94
CA LEU A 11 12.51 11.11 8.87
C LEU A 11 11.73 9.80 8.98
N LYS A 12 10.40 9.87 9.10
CA LYS A 12 9.56 8.68 9.15
C LYS A 12 8.68 8.60 7.90
N ILE A 13 9.04 7.71 6.98
CA ILE A 13 8.19 7.33 5.86
C ILE A 13 7.56 5.97 6.18
N ILE A 14 6.25 5.89 6.16
CA ILE A 14 5.50 4.69 6.48
C ILE A 14 4.71 4.26 5.26
N THR A 15 4.83 2.99 4.87
CA THR A 15 4.17 2.46 3.70
C THR A 15 3.17 1.39 4.08
N PHE A 16 1.90 1.59 3.70
CA PHE A 16 0.86 0.58 3.83
C PHE A 16 0.77 -0.31 2.60
N ILE A 17 0.91 -1.62 2.82
CA ILE A 17 0.73 -2.66 1.81
C ILE A 17 -0.40 -3.63 2.21
N GLY A 18 -0.87 -4.42 1.26
CA GLY A 18 -1.90 -5.43 1.45
C GLY A 18 -2.91 -5.45 0.32
N MET A 19 -3.81 -6.42 0.36
CA MET A 19 -4.85 -6.61 -0.65
C MET A 19 -5.79 -5.41 -0.75
N MET A 20 -6.48 -5.30 -1.87
CA MET A 20 -7.58 -4.35 -2.03
C MET A 20 -8.65 -4.57 -0.95
N GLY A 21 -9.27 -3.50 -0.46
CA GLY A 21 -10.29 -3.57 0.58
C GLY A 21 -9.78 -3.75 2.02
N THR A 22 -8.45 -3.80 2.24
CA THR A 22 -7.86 -3.86 3.59
C THR A 22 -7.95 -2.55 4.37
N GLY A 23 -8.20 -1.42 3.68
CA GLY A 23 -8.33 -0.12 4.31
C GLY A 23 -7.05 0.72 4.33
N LYS A 24 -6.08 0.43 3.46
CA LYS A 24 -4.80 1.17 3.37
C LYS A 24 -5.00 2.68 3.28
N SER A 25 -5.76 3.15 2.31
CA SER A 25 -6.02 4.59 2.14
C SER A 25 -6.74 5.19 3.35
N LYS A 26 -7.72 4.48 3.92
CA LYS A 26 -8.45 4.92 5.11
C LYS A 26 -7.53 5.07 6.32
N PHE A 27 -6.80 4.00 6.67
CA PHE A 27 -5.88 4.05 7.80
C PHE A 27 -4.68 4.94 7.53
N GLY A 28 -4.25 5.05 6.26
CA GLY A 28 -3.22 5.99 5.85
C GLY A 28 -3.58 7.43 6.18
N HIS A 29 -4.78 7.89 5.82
CA HIS A 29 -5.29 9.21 6.19
C HIS A 29 -5.37 9.39 7.71
N LEU A 30 -6.01 8.45 8.43
CA LEU A 30 -6.17 8.55 9.87
C LEU A 30 -4.83 8.62 10.61
N VAL A 31 -3.82 7.87 10.17
CA VAL A 31 -2.48 7.90 10.76
C VAL A 31 -1.78 9.20 10.42
N ALA A 32 -1.87 9.67 9.18
CA ALA A 32 -1.30 10.92 8.74
C ALA A 32 -1.84 12.11 9.55
N ASP A 33 -3.16 12.17 9.73
CA ASP A 33 -3.82 13.21 10.54
C ASP A 33 -3.35 13.17 12.00
N ASN A 34 -3.25 11.97 12.61
CA ASN A 34 -2.79 11.81 14.00
C ASN A 34 -1.33 12.17 14.22
N LEU A 35 -0.49 12.03 13.21
CA LEU A 35 0.95 12.29 13.29
C LEU A 35 1.36 13.63 12.66
N SER A 36 0.43 14.35 12.02
CA SER A 36 0.72 15.54 11.20
C SER A 36 1.72 15.24 10.09
N TYR A 37 1.56 14.09 9.41
CA TYR A 37 2.37 13.64 8.28
C TYR A 37 1.65 13.90 6.97
N ASN A 38 2.40 14.06 5.88
CA ASN A 38 1.83 14.10 4.54
C ASN A 38 1.28 12.73 4.13
N PHE A 39 0.13 12.68 3.47
CA PHE A 39 -0.46 11.45 2.96
C PHE A 39 -0.43 11.39 1.45
N TYR A 40 0.02 10.25 0.92
CA TYR A 40 0.11 9.98 -0.51
C TYR A 40 -0.55 8.63 -0.85
N ASP A 41 -1.62 8.67 -1.64
CA ASP A 41 -2.20 7.48 -2.25
C ASP A 41 -1.68 7.36 -3.68
N ILE A 42 -0.93 6.29 -3.95
CA ILE A 42 -0.24 6.10 -5.24
C ILE A 42 -1.25 5.97 -6.38
N ASP A 43 -2.37 5.28 -6.15
CA ASP A 43 -3.41 5.10 -7.15
C ASP A 43 -3.99 6.48 -7.57
N ILE A 44 -4.29 7.35 -6.60
CA ILE A 44 -4.80 8.71 -6.85
C ILE A 44 -3.76 9.57 -7.58
N LEU A 45 -2.49 9.48 -7.20
CA LEU A 45 -1.43 10.24 -7.85
C LEU A 45 -1.26 9.83 -9.31
N ILE A 46 -1.32 8.54 -9.62
CA ILE A 46 -1.24 8.04 -11.00
C ILE A 46 -2.44 8.52 -11.81
N GLU A 47 -3.67 8.43 -11.29
CA GLU A 47 -4.86 8.90 -11.99
C GLU A 47 -4.78 10.41 -12.31
N LYS A 48 -4.27 11.19 -11.35
CA LYS A 48 -4.06 12.64 -11.54
C LYS A 48 -3.03 12.93 -12.64
N ASP A 49 -1.89 12.24 -12.63
CA ASP A 49 -0.82 12.46 -13.62
C ASP A 49 -1.24 12.02 -15.02
N GLN A 50 -1.92 10.88 -15.11
CA GLN A 50 -2.37 10.33 -16.39
C GLN A 50 -3.67 10.99 -16.89
N LYS A 51 -4.33 11.83 -16.05
CA LYS A 51 -5.66 12.41 -16.31
C LYS A 51 -6.67 11.35 -16.76
N ASN A 52 -6.52 10.14 -16.23
CA ASN A 52 -7.33 8.98 -16.59
C ASN A 52 -7.47 8.03 -15.39
N THR A 53 -8.55 7.27 -15.34
CA THR A 53 -8.76 6.28 -14.27
C THR A 53 -7.86 5.06 -14.46
N ILE A 54 -7.46 4.42 -13.36
CA ILE A 54 -6.69 3.17 -13.41
C ILE A 54 -7.41 2.13 -14.26
N LYS A 55 -8.75 2.05 -14.15
CA LYS A 55 -9.56 1.13 -14.97
C LYS A 55 -9.34 1.37 -16.47
N ASN A 56 -9.39 2.62 -16.90
CA ASN A 56 -9.19 2.98 -18.31
C ASN A 56 -7.74 2.73 -18.74
N ILE A 57 -6.75 3.06 -17.89
CA ILE A 57 -5.33 2.79 -18.18
C ILE A 57 -5.12 1.29 -18.43
N PHE A 58 -5.70 0.42 -17.59
CA PHE A 58 -5.64 -1.04 -17.79
C PHE A 58 -6.31 -1.48 -19.09
N SER A 59 -7.48 -0.92 -19.43
CA SER A 59 -8.21 -1.30 -20.66
C SER A 59 -7.57 -0.79 -21.94
N GLU A 60 -6.94 0.39 -21.91
CA GLU A 60 -6.36 1.05 -23.09
C GLU A 60 -4.89 0.65 -23.31
N LYS A 61 -4.11 0.53 -22.24
CA LYS A 61 -2.65 0.36 -22.29
C LYS A 61 -2.14 -0.94 -21.66
N GLY A 62 -3.00 -1.65 -20.95
CA GLY A 62 -2.69 -2.93 -20.32
C GLY A 62 -1.98 -2.84 -18.97
N GLU A 63 -1.83 -4.01 -18.32
CA GLU A 63 -1.22 -4.10 -16.99
C GLU A 63 0.26 -3.74 -17.00
N ILE A 64 1.02 -4.15 -18.01
CA ILE A 64 2.47 -3.90 -18.09
C ILE A 64 2.76 -2.40 -18.02
N PHE A 65 2.08 -1.62 -18.85
CA PHE A 65 2.21 -0.16 -18.84
C PHE A 65 1.85 0.44 -17.47
N PHE A 66 0.74 -0.03 -16.86
CA PHE A 66 0.37 0.45 -15.54
C PHE A 66 1.47 0.17 -14.51
N ARG A 67 2.06 -1.03 -14.50
CA ARG A 67 3.13 -1.39 -13.55
C ARG A 67 4.40 -0.55 -13.73
N GLU A 68 4.73 -0.18 -14.95
CA GLU A 68 5.87 0.72 -15.22
C GLU A 68 5.63 2.11 -14.61
N ILE A 69 4.48 2.72 -14.88
CA ILE A 69 4.16 4.05 -14.33
C ILE A 69 3.95 4.02 -12.81
N GLU A 70 3.43 2.92 -12.24
CA GLU A 70 3.29 2.72 -10.80
C GLU A 70 4.66 2.67 -10.13
N LYS A 71 5.59 1.89 -10.68
CA LYS A 71 6.97 1.79 -10.20
C LYS A 71 7.68 3.14 -10.24
N ASP A 72 7.66 3.82 -11.39
CA ASP A 72 8.30 5.13 -11.57
C ASP A 72 7.70 6.18 -10.62
N LYS A 73 6.39 6.17 -10.42
CA LYS A 73 5.73 7.07 -9.47
C LYS A 73 6.22 6.84 -8.04
N ILE A 74 6.29 5.59 -7.59
CA ILE A 74 6.75 5.25 -6.24
C ILE A 74 8.21 5.66 -6.05
N LYS A 75 9.08 5.31 -7.00
CA LYS A 75 10.51 5.64 -6.96
C LYS A 75 10.75 7.15 -6.85
N ASN A 76 10.12 7.92 -7.72
CA ASN A 76 10.28 9.37 -7.75
C ASN A 76 9.69 10.02 -6.49
N LEU A 77 8.52 9.56 -6.02
CA LEU A 77 7.90 10.09 -4.82
C LEU A 77 8.76 9.84 -3.57
N VAL A 78 9.28 8.62 -3.39
CA VAL A 78 10.15 8.30 -2.25
C VAL A 78 11.41 9.16 -2.27
N ALA A 79 12.05 9.33 -3.44
CA ALA A 79 13.21 10.19 -3.58
C ALA A 79 12.90 11.67 -3.25
N ASP A 80 11.75 12.17 -3.70
CA ASP A 80 11.30 13.54 -3.42
C ASP A 80 11.03 13.77 -1.93
N ILE A 81 10.36 12.82 -1.25
CA ILE A 81 10.08 12.87 0.18
C ILE A 81 11.39 12.91 0.98
N ILE A 82 12.36 12.06 0.62
CA ILE A 82 13.67 12.03 1.27
C ILE A 82 14.41 13.35 1.04
N LYS A 83 14.44 13.86 -0.19
CA LYS A 83 15.10 15.12 -0.53
C LYS A 83 14.51 16.32 0.20
N LYS A 84 13.21 16.32 0.45
CA LYS A 84 12.51 17.41 1.17
C LYS A 84 12.49 17.20 2.69
N GLU A 85 13.04 16.11 3.17
CA GLU A 85 13.02 15.72 4.59
C GLU A 85 11.59 15.69 5.18
N GLU A 86 10.62 15.19 4.40
CA GLU A 86 9.22 15.10 4.82
C GLU A 86 8.91 13.82 5.59
N ASN A 87 8.08 13.93 6.62
CA ASN A 87 7.41 12.76 7.19
C ASN A 87 6.18 12.41 6.36
N ALA A 88 6.03 11.15 5.97
CA ALA A 88 4.99 10.75 5.01
C ALA A 88 4.39 9.38 5.29
N ILE A 89 3.13 9.24 4.89
CA ILE A 89 2.39 7.97 4.82
C ILE A 89 2.09 7.67 3.35
N LEU A 90 2.48 6.49 2.90
CA LEU A 90 2.21 6.00 1.55
C LEU A 90 1.15 4.89 1.57
N SER A 91 0.13 4.98 0.73
CA SER A 91 -0.83 3.90 0.46
C SER A 91 -0.58 3.35 -0.93
N LEU A 92 -0.27 2.06 -1.05
CA LEU A 92 0.05 1.43 -2.32
C LEU A 92 -1.13 0.67 -2.92
N GLY A 93 -1.18 0.59 -4.25
CA GLY A 93 -1.96 -0.41 -4.96
C GLY A 93 -1.62 -1.84 -4.51
N GLY A 94 -2.60 -2.75 -4.52
CA GLY A 94 -2.39 -4.11 -3.98
C GLY A 94 -1.33 -4.94 -4.72
N GLY A 95 -0.93 -4.57 -5.93
CA GLY A 95 0.08 -5.26 -6.73
C GLY A 95 1.45 -4.57 -6.77
N ALA A 96 1.57 -3.35 -6.27
CA ALA A 96 2.81 -2.58 -6.36
C ALA A 96 4.00 -3.29 -5.67
N PHE A 97 3.75 -4.00 -4.58
CA PHE A 97 4.77 -4.74 -3.84
C PHE A 97 5.18 -6.08 -4.50
N ASP A 98 4.53 -6.47 -5.61
CA ASP A 98 4.90 -7.65 -6.41
C ASP A 98 6.18 -7.38 -7.23
N ASP A 99 6.45 -6.12 -7.62
CA ASP A 99 7.65 -5.71 -8.31
C ASP A 99 8.87 -5.71 -7.37
N ARG A 100 10.00 -6.24 -7.85
CA ARG A 100 11.20 -6.40 -7.03
C ARG A 100 11.86 -5.05 -6.69
N GLU A 101 12.03 -4.19 -7.69
CA GLU A 101 12.70 -2.89 -7.51
C GLU A 101 11.90 -1.98 -6.58
N THR A 102 10.58 -1.92 -6.77
CA THR A 102 9.65 -1.21 -5.89
C THR A 102 9.76 -1.71 -4.44
N ARG A 103 9.81 -3.03 -4.26
CA ARG A 103 9.91 -3.64 -2.94
C ARG A 103 11.22 -3.32 -2.24
N GLU A 104 12.35 -3.38 -2.97
CA GLU A 104 13.68 -3.02 -2.46
C GLU A 104 13.73 -1.55 -2.03
N ILE A 105 13.26 -0.62 -2.88
CA ILE A 105 13.17 0.82 -2.56
C ILE A 105 12.37 1.05 -1.28
N LEU A 106 11.20 0.42 -1.16
CA LEU A 106 10.32 0.65 -0.01
C LEU A 106 10.89 0.06 1.29
N ILE A 107 11.47 -1.14 1.25
CA ILE A 107 12.08 -1.78 2.43
C ILE A 107 13.30 -1.00 2.92
N GLU A 108 14.09 -0.44 2.01
CA GLU A 108 15.28 0.31 2.37
C GLU A 108 14.95 1.68 2.96
N ASN A 109 13.90 2.34 2.47
CA ASN A 109 13.64 3.74 2.76
C ASN A 109 12.38 4.00 3.61
N THR A 110 11.55 2.98 3.88
CA THR A 110 10.28 3.17 4.59
C THR A 110 10.06 2.10 5.65
N PHE A 111 9.15 2.36 6.59
CA PHE A 111 8.63 1.34 7.50
C PHE A 111 7.38 0.71 6.89
N VAL A 112 7.50 -0.53 6.43
CA VAL A 112 6.45 -1.20 5.68
C VAL A 112 5.47 -1.93 6.60
N ILE A 113 4.21 -1.53 6.58
CA ILE A 113 3.11 -2.15 7.35
C ILE A 113 2.18 -2.93 6.41
N TRP A 114 2.07 -4.24 6.63
CA TRP A 114 1.09 -5.07 5.94
C TRP A 114 -0.22 -5.15 6.72
N LEU A 115 -1.30 -4.58 6.16
CA LEU A 115 -2.65 -4.79 6.67
C LEU A 115 -3.19 -6.13 6.17
N ASN A 116 -3.12 -7.15 7.04
CA ASN A 116 -3.58 -8.50 6.75
C ASN A 116 -5.02 -8.69 7.19
N THR A 117 -5.95 -8.61 6.24
CA THR A 117 -7.39 -8.73 6.46
C THR A 117 -7.91 -10.07 5.95
N PRO A 118 -8.77 -10.79 6.69
CA PRO A 118 -9.36 -12.05 6.27
C PRO A 118 -10.08 -11.96 4.92
N ILE A 119 -9.97 -13.01 4.11
CA ILE A 119 -10.57 -13.08 2.77
C ILE A 119 -12.08 -12.82 2.81
N ASP A 120 -12.79 -13.35 3.81
CA ASP A 120 -14.23 -13.16 3.95
C ASP A 120 -14.62 -11.68 4.12
N ILE A 121 -13.82 -10.92 4.87
CA ILE A 121 -14.00 -9.49 5.03
C ILE A 121 -13.67 -8.76 3.73
N LEU A 122 -12.58 -9.14 3.06
CA LEU A 122 -12.19 -8.56 1.77
C LEU A 122 -13.26 -8.78 0.71
N THR A 123 -13.80 -9.99 0.61
CA THR A 123 -14.87 -10.34 -0.34
C THR A 123 -16.10 -9.46 -0.14
N LYS A 124 -16.53 -9.26 1.13
CA LYS A 124 -17.66 -8.38 1.45
C LYS A 124 -17.39 -6.92 1.09
N ARG A 125 -16.18 -6.40 1.38
CA ARG A 125 -15.82 -4.99 1.13
C ARG A 125 -15.58 -4.69 -0.35
N VAL A 126 -15.03 -5.63 -1.09
CA VAL A 126 -14.75 -5.45 -2.51
C VAL A 126 -16.05 -5.50 -3.33
N GLY A 127 -17.05 -6.25 -2.87
CA GLY A 127 -18.38 -6.32 -3.50
C GLY A 127 -18.31 -6.81 -4.95
N ASN A 128 -19.28 -6.38 -5.76
CA ASN A 128 -19.27 -6.66 -7.20
C ASN A 128 -18.13 -5.85 -7.86
N ALA A 129 -17.15 -6.58 -8.33
CA ALA A 129 -15.83 -6.11 -8.76
C ALA A 129 -15.79 -5.28 -10.06
N SER A 130 -16.93 -4.75 -10.53
CA SER A 130 -17.03 -3.99 -11.79
C SER A 130 -16.09 -2.80 -11.93
N LYS A 131 -15.53 -2.31 -10.79
CA LYS A 131 -14.58 -1.20 -10.76
C LYS A 131 -13.11 -1.62 -10.65
N ARG A 132 -12.79 -2.93 -10.64
CA ARG A 132 -11.43 -3.43 -10.37
C ARG A 132 -10.95 -4.37 -11.48
N PRO A 133 -9.98 -3.95 -12.32
CA PRO A 133 -9.52 -4.72 -13.49
C PRO A 133 -9.02 -6.13 -13.14
N MET A 134 -8.44 -6.31 -11.94
CA MET A 134 -7.82 -7.56 -11.51
C MET A 134 -8.82 -8.60 -10.94
N ILE A 135 -10.10 -8.26 -10.84
CA ILE A 135 -11.10 -9.19 -10.32
C ILE A 135 -12.15 -9.47 -11.39
N GLN A 136 -12.15 -10.70 -11.89
CA GLN A 136 -13.14 -11.19 -12.86
C GLN A 136 -13.81 -12.45 -12.29
N GLY A 137 -15.11 -12.62 -12.52
CA GLY A 137 -15.86 -13.79 -12.08
C GLY A 137 -16.09 -13.87 -10.56
N ASP A 138 -15.82 -15.02 -9.95
CA ASP A 138 -15.99 -15.23 -8.51
C ASP A 138 -14.98 -14.39 -7.73
N THR A 139 -15.47 -13.32 -7.12
CA THR A 139 -14.66 -12.36 -6.33
C THR A 139 -13.86 -13.05 -5.23
N ARG A 140 -14.42 -14.04 -4.51
CA ARG A 140 -13.72 -14.74 -3.44
C ARG A 140 -12.56 -15.57 -3.96
N LYS A 141 -12.79 -16.29 -5.06
CA LYS A 141 -11.75 -17.10 -5.72
C LYS A 141 -10.63 -16.22 -6.24
N ALA A 142 -10.96 -15.14 -6.94
CA ALA A 142 -9.97 -14.19 -7.47
C ALA A 142 -9.14 -13.54 -6.36
N ILE A 143 -9.75 -13.11 -5.25
CA ILE A 143 -8.99 -12.56 -4.08
C ILE A 143 -8.07 -13.63 -3.50
N LYS A 144 -8.54 -14.88 -3.35
CA LYS A 144 -7.70 -15.98 -2.82
C LYS A 144 -6.50 -16.26 -3.70
N GLU A 145 -6.68 -16.31 -5.00
CA GLU A 145 -5.61 -16.53 -5.98
C GLU A 145 -4.59 -15.38 -5.99
N LEU A 146 -5.06 -14.13 -5.97
CA LEU A 146 -4.17 -12.96 -5.88
C LEU A 146 -3.39 -12.95 -4.56
N LEU A 147 -4.05 -13.23 -3.44
CA LEU A 147 -3.39 -13.27 -2.13
C LEU A 147 -2.34 -14.39 -2.08
N SER A 148 -2.62 -15.59 -2.62
CA SER A 148 -1.65 -16.70 -2.63
C SER A 148 -0.37 -16.37 -3.39
N LYS A 149 -0.45 -15.57 -4.45
CA LYS A 149 0.71 -15.09 -5.21
C LYS A 149 1.49 -14.01 -4.45
N ARG A 150 0.81 -13.16 -3.66
CA ARG A 150 1.35 -11.96 -3.02
C ARG A 150 1.84 -12.16 -1.60
N ILE A 151 1.31 -13.16 -0.90
CA ILE A 151 1.61 -13.38 0.52
C ILE A 151 3.12 -13.51 0.79
N ARG A 152 3.87 -14.14 -0.10
CA ARG A 152 5.32 -14.28 0.00
C ARG A 152 6.05 -12.94 -0.03
N TYR A 153 5.55 -11.98 -0.80
CA TYR A 153 6.10 -10.64 -0.89
C TYR A 153 5.66 -9.78 0.29
N TYR A 154 4.37 -9.79 0.62
CA TYR A 154 3.86 -9.05 1.79
C TYR A 154 4.53 -9.48 3.10
N SER A 155 4.95 -10.75 3.21
CA SER A 155 5.61 -11.27 4.41
C SER A 155 7.00 -10.68 4.67
N ILE A 156 7.57 -9.94 3.71
CA ILE A 156 8.87 -9.26 3.86
C ILE A 156 8.72 -7.90 4.58
N CYS A 157 7.50 -7.50 4.95
CA CYS A 157 7.20 -6.25 5.66
C CYS A 157 7.91 -6.15 7.03
N ASP A 158 8.06 -4.92 7.54
CA ASP A 158 8.57 -4.68 8.89
C ASP A 158 7.54 -5.03 9.96
N TYR A 159 6.24 -4.80 9.68
CA TYR A 159 5.15 -5.12 10.60
C TYR A 159 3.92 -5.67 9.88
N LYS A 160 3.45 -6.84 10.34
CA LYS A 160 2.20 -7.44 9.88
C LYS A 160 1.11 -7.23 10.91
N LEU A 161 0.09 -6.46 10.57
CA LEU A 161 -1.10 -6.25 11.39
C LEU A 161 -2.25 -7.16 10.94
N ASN A 162 -2.65 -8.10 11.80
CA ASN A 162 -3.82 -8.93 11.57
C ASN A 162 -5.07 -8.19 12.02
N THR A 163 -5.96 -7.83 11.09
CA THR A 163 -7.16 -7.03 11.39
C THR A 163 -8.38 -7.85 11.79
N LYS A 164 -8.25 -9.19 11.94
CA LYS A 164 -9.36 -10.07 12.31
C LYS A 164 -9.87 -9.74 13.71
N GLY A 165 -11.15 -9.43 13.80
CA GLY A 165 -11.82 -9.18 15.10
C GLY A 165 -11.51 -7.81 15.71
N LEU A 166 -10.68 -6.99 15.08
CA LEU A 166 -10.38 -5.65 15.56
C LEU A 166 -11.38 -4.62 15.04
N THR A 167 -11.76 -3.69 15.89
CA THR A 167 -12.45 -2.46 15.50
C THR A 167 -11.49 -1.50 14.80
N GLU A 168 -12.04 -0.50 14.10
CA GLU A 168 -11.22 0.53 13.44
C GLU A 168 -10.31 1.28 14.43
N ASN A 169 -10.83 1.63 15.61
CA ASN A 169 -10.04 2.31 16.64
C ASN A 169 -8.91 1.42 17.18
N GLN A 170 -9.15 0.12 17.33
CA GLN A 170 -8.10 -0.82 17.75
C GLN A 170 -7.01 -0.94 16.69
N ILE A 171 -7.39 -1.05 15.40
CA ILE A 171 -6.44 -1.09 14.29
C ILE A 171 -5.59 0.19 14.27
N LEU A 172 -6.23 1.37 14.36
CA LEU A 172 -5.53 2.65 14.39
C LEU A 172 -4.56 2.74 15.57
N ASN A 173 -5.01 2.38 16.78
CA ASN A 173 -4.17 2.42 17.98
C ASN A 173 -2.97 1.47 17.89
N GLU A 174 -3.14 0.25 17.35
CA GLU A 174 -2.04 -0.67 17.13
C GLU A 174 -1.00 -0.12 16.15
N ILE A 175 -1.47 0.49 15.05
CA ILE A 175 -0.58 1.14 14.08
C ILE A 175 0.21 2.28 14.74
N LEU A 176 -0.48 3.20 15.43
CA LEU A 176 0.16 4.35 16.08
C LEU A 176 1.16 3.92 17.15
N THR A 177 0.81 2.92 17.96
CA THR A 177 1.71 2.34 18.97
C THR A 177 2.98 1.77 18.31
N LYS A 178 2.80 1.04 17.20
CA LYS A 178 3.94 0.43 16.50
C LYS A 178 4.87 1.45 15.83
N ILE A 179 4.32 2.58 15.38
CA ILE A 179 5.12 3.66 14.75
C ILE A 179 5.91 4.47 15.78
N ARG A 180 5.35 4.63 17.00
CA ARG A 180 5.95 5.43 18.07
C ARG A 180 7.07 4.71 18.84
N ASN A 181 7.07 3.35 18.81
CA ASN A 181 8.07 2.47 19.40
C ASN A 181 9.17 2.07 18.39
#